data_184aa38869e27f3bd12a0823523af53e
#
_entry.id   184aa38869e27f3bd12a0823523af53e
#
_cell.length_a   1.000
_cell.length_b   1.000
_cell.length_c   1.000
_cell.angle_alpha   90.00
_cell.angle_beta   90.00
_cell.angle_gamma   90.00
#
_symmetry.space_group_name_H-M   'P 1'
#
loop_
_entity.id
_entity.type
_entity.pdbx_description
1 polymer ?
#
loop_
_entity_poly.entity_id
_entity_poly.type
_entity_poly.pdbx_seq_one_letter_code
_entity_poly.pdbx_strand_id
1 'polypeptide(L)'
;IPPDLRPMVQLDGGRFATSDLNDLYRRVINRNNRLARLQEILAPEIIVRNEKRMLQEAVDALIDNGRRGRTVVGANNRALKSLSDIIEGKQGRFRQNLLGKRVDYSGRSVIVVGPKLKMHQCGLPKEMAIELFQPFVIHRLIRQNIVNNIKAAKKLRSEEHTSELQSPMY
;
A
#
# COMPACT_ATOMS: atom_id res chain seq x y z
N ILE A 1 -16.02 6.60 4.78
CA ILE A 1 -15.28 5.34 4.47
C ILE A 1 -15.07 4.58 5.77
N PRO A 2 -15.20 3.23 5.79
CA PRO A 2 -14.94 2.40 6.95
C PRO A 2 -13.53 2.59 7.54
N PRO A 3 -13.35 2.44 8.86
CA PRO A 3 -12.06 2.63 9.53
C PRO A 3 -10.94 1.77 8.96
N ASP A 4 -11.23 0.55 8.52
CA ASP A 4 -10.25 -0.39 7.95
C ASP A 4 -9.59 0.14 6.67
N LEU A 5 -10.30 0.99 5.91
CA LEU A 5 -9.77 1.62 4.70
C LEU A 5 -8.97 2.90 4.96
N ARG A 6 -8.96 3.37 6.21
CA ARG A 6 -8.18 4.54 6.67
C ARG A 6 -7.48 4.25 8.01
N PRO A 7 -6.61 3.23 8.06
CA PRO A 7 -6.06 2.73 9.30
C PRO A 7 -5.18 3.75 10.01
N MET A 8 -5.10 3.60 11.32
CA MET A 8 -4.15 4.28 12.18
C MET A 8 -3.26 3.22 12.83
N VAL A 9 -1.96 3.27 12.53
CA VAL A 9 -0.99 2.27 12.96
C VAL A 9 -0.03 2.90 13.97
N GLN A 10 0.19 2.23 15.09
CA GLN A 10 1.20 2.63 16.05
C GLN A 10 2.58 2.25 15.55
N LEU A 11 3.48 3.24 15.52
CA LEU A 11 4.89 3.05 15.20
C LEU A 11 5.70 2.82 16.49
N ASP A 12 6.89 2.25 16.33
CA ASP A 12 7.86 2.13 17.41
C ASP A 12 8.16 3.52 17.98
N GLY A 13 8.12 3.64 19.34
CA GLY A 13 8.27 4.91 20.04
C GLY A 13 6.97 5.68 20.31
N GLY A 14 5.80 5.03 20.23
CA GLY A 14 4.51 5.58 20.66
C GLY A 14 3.89 6.61 19.70
N ARG A 15 4.48 6.82 18.53
CA ARG A 15 3.92 7.67 17.47
C ARG A 15 2.92 6.90 16.63
N PHE A 16 1.91 7.59 16.10
CA PHE A 16 0.91 7.01 15.21
C PHE A 16 1.12 7.48 13.78
N ALA A 17 1.15 6.54 12.84
CA ALA A 17 0.98 6.82 11.42
C ALA A 17 -0.50 6.70 11.07
N THR A 18 -1.05 7.71 10.43
CA THR A 18 -2.47 7.75 10.08
C THR A 18 -2.64 8.06 8.59
N SER A 19 -3.74 7.62 8.03
CA SER A 19 -4.14 8.01 6.68
C SER A 19 -4.47 9.50 6.62
N ASP A 20 -4.12 10.15 5.52
CA ASP A 20 -4.43 11.56 5.26
C ASP A 20 -5.94 11.84 5.33
N LEU A 21 -6.78 10.86 4.99
CA LEU A 21 -8.24 10.96 5.13
C LEU A 21 -8.71 11.23 6.56
N ASN A 22 -8.05 10.67 7.56
CA ASN A 22 -8.42 10.89 8.96
C ASN A 22 -8.25 12.36 9.35
N ASP A 23 -7.23 13.03 8.83
CA ASP A 23 -7.01 14.46 9.07
C ASP A 23 -8.10 15.31 8.37
N LEU A 24 -8.45 14.96 7.14
CA LEU A 24 -9.51 15.62 6.39
C LEU A 24 -10.89 15.44 7.07
N TYR A 25 -11.23 14.21 7.53
CA TYR A 25 -12.45 13.97 8.31
C TYR A 25 -12.47 14.76 9.60
N ARG A 26 -11.36 14.78 10.33
CA ARG A 26 -11.25 15.55 11.58
C ARG A 26 -11.51 17.05 11.35
N ARG A 27 -11.02 17.60 10.25
CA ARG A 27 -11.28 19.01 9.89
C ARG A 27 -12.75 19.27 9.65
N VAL A 28 -13.45 18.40 8.93
CA VAL A 28 -14.90 18.51 8.69
C VAL A 28 -15.66 18.44 9.99
N ILE A 29 -15.37 17.48 10.86
CA ILE A 29 -16.04 17.31 12.16
C ILE A 29 -15.83 18.54 13.06
N ASN A 30 -14.61 19.03 13.16
CA ASN A 30 -14.29 20.19 13.97
C ASN A 30 -15.02 21.47 13.48
N ARG A 31 -15.08 21.67 12.16
CA ARG A 31 -15.83 22.79 11.57
C ARG A 31 -17.33 22.66 11.82
N ASN A 32 -17.88 21.45 11.68
CA ASN A 32 -19.28 21.18 11.96
C ASN A 32 -19.64 21.43 13.42
N ASN A 33 -18.83 20.94 14.37
CA ASN A 33 -19.04 21.16 15.80
C ASN A 33 -18.96 22.65 16.17
N ARG A 34 -18.04 23.38 15.54
CA ARG A 34 -17.92 24.82 15.73
C ARG A 34 -19.14 25.56 15.19
N LEU A 35 -19.64 25.17 14.01
CA LEU A 35 -20.86 25.74 13.43
C LEU A 35 -22.08 25.50 14.34
N ALA A 36 -22.23 24.27 14.85
CA ALA A 36 -23.33 23.94 15.78
C ALA A 36 -23.29 24.83 17.02
N ARG A 37 -22.14 25.01 17.66
CA ARG A 37 -21.98 25.92 18.82
C ARG A 37 -22.35 27.37 18.48
N LEU A 38 -21.92 27.87 17.31
CA LEU A 38 -22.25 29.24 16.91
C LEU A 38 -23.73 29.43 16.67
N GLN A 39 -24.44 28.41 16.23
CA GLN A 39 -25.91 28.43 16.07
C GLN A 39 -26.62 28.35 17.42
N GLU A 40 -26.13 27.51 18.36
CA GLU A 40 -26.70 27.41 19.72
C GLU A 40 -26.62 28.74 20.50
N ILE A 41 -25.50 29.46 20.39
CA ILE A 41 -25.32 30.77 21.06
C ILE A 41 -25.91 31.95 20.30
N LEU A 42 -26.67 31.68 19.21
CA LEU A 42 -27.27 32.72 18.35
C LEU A 42 -26.23 33.79 17.92
N ALA A 43 -25.07 33.36 17.48
CA ALA A 43 -23.99 34.23 17.02
C ALA A 43 -24.45 35.11 15.83
N PRO A 44 -23.83 36.28 15.60
CA PRO A 44 -24.12 37.12 14.45
C PRO A 44 -24.09 36.38 13.13
N GLU A 45 -25.06 36.63 12.26
CA GLU A 45 -25.25 35.93 10.99
C GLU A 45 -24.00 35.92 10.11
N ILE A 46 -23.24 37.00 10.12
CA ILE A 46 -21.99 37.10 9.33
C ILE A 46 -20.95 36.07 9.74
N ILE A 47 -20.84 35.77 11.05
CA ILE A 47 -19.92 34.74 11.59
C ILE A 47 -20.41 33.36 11.22
N VAL A 48 -21.70 33.09 11.36
CA VAL A 48 -22.32 31.81 10.99
C VAL A 48 -22.15 31.55 9.48
N ARG A 49 -22.36 32.56 8.65
CA ARG A 49 -22.17 32.46 7.19
C ARG A 49 -20.72 32.14 6.82
N ASN A 50 -19.76 32.77 7.49
CA ASN A 50 -18.35 32.52 7.28
C ASN A 50 -17.95 31.09 7.70
N GLU A 51 -18.45 30.58 8.83
CA GLU A 51 -18.18 29.23 9.28
C GLU A 51 -18.83 28.18 8.35
N LYS A 52 -20.02 28.44 7.81
CA LYS A 52 -20.63 27.60 6.76
C LYS A 52 -19.73 27.51 5.52
N ARG A 53 -19.16 28.64 5.07
CA ARG A 53 -18.20 28.66 3.96
C ARG A 53 -16.95 27.83 4.27
N MET A 54 -16.40 27.95 5.48
CA MET A 54 -15.22 27.19 5.90
C MET A 54 -15.51 25.69 6.03
N LEU A 55 -16.73 25.31 6.44
CA LEU A 55 -17.18 23.92 6.46
C LEU A 55 -17.27 23.37 5.02
N GLN A 56 -17.83 24.14 4.10
CA GLN A 56 -17.89 23.77 2.69
C GLN A 56 -16.50 23.56 2.10
N GLU A 57 -15.55 24.44 2.38
CA GLU A 57 -14.15 24.29 1.97
C GLU A 57 -13.52 23.01 2.52
N ALA A 58 -13.82 22.63 3.76
CA ALA A 58 -13.33 21.40 4.36
C ALA A 58 -13.92 20.16 3.69
N VAL A 59 -15.19 20.18 3.31
CA VAL A 59 -15.84 19.09 2.57
C VAL A 59 -15.30 18.98 1.15
N ASP A 60 -15.12 20.10 0.46
CA ASP A 60 -14.53 20.13 -0.88
C ASP A 60 -13.11 19.52 -0.86
N ALA A 61 -12.30 19.86 0.15
CA ALA A 61 -10.97 19.31 0.31
C ALA A 61 -10.98 17.79 0.64
N LEU A 62 -11.98 17.29 1.34
CA LEU A 62 -12.13 15.84 1.60
C LEU A 62 -12.43 15.09 0.31
N ILE A 63 -13.25 15.62 -0.58
CA ILE A 63 -13.64 14.99 -1.84
C ILE A 63 -12.52 15.11 -2.87
N ASP A 64 -12.02 16.32 -3.10
CA ASP A 64 -10.99 16.59 -4.12
C ASP A 64 -10.12 17.80 -3.68
N ASN A 65 -9.02 17.49 -3.02
CA ASN A 65 -8.14 18.49 -2.42
C ASN A 65 -7.36 19.25 -3.51
N GLY A 66 -7.55 20.55 -3.57
CA GLY A 66 -6.86 21.43 -4.52
C GLY A 66 -7.66 21.79 -5.77
N ARG A 67 -8.86 21.21 -5.94
CA ARG A 67 -9.73 21.57 -7.07
C ARG A 67 -10.34 22.97 -6.91
N ARG A 68 -10.68 23.33 -5.69
CA ARG A 68 -11.20 24.66 -5.35
C ARG A 68 -10.40 25.29 -4.22
N GLY A 69 -9.90 26.48 -4.46
CA GLY A 69 -9.21 27.26 -3.44
C GLY A 69 -7.81 26.74 -3.10
N ARG A 70 -7.42 26.97 -1.87
CA ARG A 70 -6.08 26.63 -1.37
C ARG A 70 -6.01 25.16 -1.01
N THR A 71 -5.02 24.44 -1.55
CA THR A 71 -4.77 23.04 -1.21
C THR A 71 -4.47 22.87 0.28
N VAL A 72 -5.15 21.92 0.90
CA VAL A 72 -4.90 21.56 2.29
C VAL A 72 -3.61 20.73 2.35
N VAL A 73 -2.65 21.20 3.14
CA VAL A 73 -1.36 20.55 3.32
C VAL A 73 -1.21 19.99 4.73
N GLY A 74 -0.45 18.92 4.84
CA GLY A 74 -0.03 18.32 6.11
C GLY A 74 1.33 18.82 6.58
N ALA A 75 1.97 18.08 7.47
CA ALA A 75 3.34 18.32 7.87
C ALA A 75 4.25 18.30 6.62
N ASN A 76 5.30 19.13 6.61
CA ASN A 76 6.26 19.27 5.50
C ASN A 76 5.67 19.81 4.19
N ASN A 77 4.60 20.62 4.24
CA ASN A 77 3.96 21.21 3.06
C ASN A 77 3.50 20.22 1.97
N ARG A 78 3.35 18.95 2.32
CA ARG A 78 2.80 17.93 1.41
C ARG A 78 1.28 18.06 1.35
N ALA A 79 0.71 18.11 0.14
CA ALA A 79 -0.73 18.05 -0.06
C ALA A 79 -1.29 16.74 0.51
N LEU A 80 -2.41 16.83 1.26
CA LEU A 80 -3.10 15.65 1.77
C LEU A 80 -3.86 14.95 0.63
N LYS A 81 -3.80 13.61 0.60
CA LYS A 81 -4.53 12.80 -0.37
C LYS A 81 -6.02 12.79 -0.03
N SER A 82 -6.83 13.28 -0.97
CA SER A 82 -8.29 13.29 -0.90
C SER A 82 -8.90 11.96 -1.36
N LEU A 83 -10.23 11.86 -1.32
CA LEU A 83 -10.96 10.69 -1.83
C LEU A 83 -10.74 10.47 -3.33
N SER A 84 -10.71 11.54 -4.14
CA SER A 84 -10.41 11.47 -5.57
C SER A 84 -9.02 10.91 -5.83
N ASP A 85 -8.02 11.36 -5.08
CA ASP A 85 -6.63 10.90 -5.23
C ASP A 85 -6.43 9.41 -4.91
N ILE A 86 -7.31 8.83 -4.07
CA ILE A 86 -7.28 7.39 -3.77
C ILE A 86 -7.80 6.56 -4.95
N ILE A 87 -8.68 7.13 -5.76
CA ILE A 87 -9.32 6.44 -6.88
C ILE A 87 -8.52 6.64 -8.16
N GLU A 88 -8.03 7.85 -8.40
CA GLU A 88 -7.37 8.28 -9.63
C GLU A 88 -5.85 8.00 -9.66
N GLY A 89 -5.30 8.04 -10.87
CA GLY A 89 -3.86 7.95 -11.12
C GLY A 89 -3.30 6.53 -11.13
N LYS A 90 -1.97 6.43 -11.30
CA LYS A 90 -1.25 5.15 -11.38
C LYS A 90 -1.32 4.34 -10.08
N GLN A 91 -1.37 5.03 -8.95
CA GLN A 91 -1.47 4.45 -7.61
C GLN A 91 -2.91 4.43 -7.09
N GLY A 92 -3.86 4.87 -7.91
CA GLY A 92 -5.27 4.83 -7.57
C GLY A 92 -5.82 3.41 -7.56
N ARG A 93 -6.93 3.24 -6.86
CA ARG A 93 -7.54 1.93 -6.63
C ARG A 93 -7.92 1.21 -7.93
N PHE A 94 -8.38 1.93 -8.93
CA PHE A 94 -8.73 1.35 -10.23
C PHE A 94 -7.51 0.74 -10.93
N ARG A 95 -6.44 1.49 -11.11
CA ARG A 95 -5.27 1.01 -11.84
C ARG A 95 -4.41 0.04 -11.06
N GLN A 96 -4.31 0.21 -9.74
CA GLN A 96 -3.43 -0.59 -8.91
C GLN A 96 -4.06 -1.91 -8.45
N ASN A 97 -5.38 -1.95 -8.21
CA ASN A 97 -6.02 -3.09 -7.57
C ASN A 97 -7.18 -3.70 -8.37
N LEU A 98 -7.78 -2.97 -9.33
CA LEU A 98 -8.91 -3.45 -10.10
C LEU A 98 -8.49 -3.94 -11.49
N LEU A 99 -7.84 -3.09 -12.29
CA LEU A 99 -7.38 -3.43 -13.64
C LEU A 99 -6.19 -4.39 -13.66
N GLY A 100 -5.46 -4.47 -12.58
CA GLY A 100 -4.36 -5.40 -12.39
C GLY A 100 -4.12 -5.65 -10.91
N LYS A 101 -3.79 -6.87 -10.55
CA LYS A 101 -3.47 -7.27 -9.17
C LYS A 101 -2.11 -7.93 -9.14
N ARG A 102 -1.45 -7.87 -7.98
CA ARG A 102 -0.30 -8.73 -7.72
C ARG A 102 -0.80 -10.16 -7.60
N VAL A 103 -0.13 -11.07 -8.27
CA VAL A 103 -0.46 -12.50 -8.26
C VAL A 103 0.70 -13.29 -7.68
N ASP A 104 0.37 -14.41 -7.05
CA ASP A 104 1.37 -15.34 -6.53
C ASP A 104 2.09 -16.05 -7.67
N TYR A 105 3.26 -16.61 -7.39
CA TYR A 105 4.10 -17.34 -8.34
C TYR A 105 4.49 -16.54 -9.60
N SER A 106 4.64 -15.25 -9.46
CA SER A 106 5.08 -14.36 -10.51
C SER A 106 6.28 -13.52 -10.07
N GLY A 107 7.15 -13.20 -11.01
CA GLY A 107 8.33 -12.41 -10.76
C GLY A 107 8.65 -11.48 -11.93
N ARG A 108 9.52 -10.52 -11.69
CA ARG A 108 9.98 -9.56 -12.69
C ARG A 108 11.49 -9.38 -12.57
N SER A 109 12.19 -9.47 -13.70
CA SER A 109 13.63 -9.25 -13.75
C SER A 109 14.03 -8.57 -15.07
N VAL A 110 15.27 -8.15 -15.14
CA VAL A 110 15.88 -7.62 -16.36
C VAL A 110 16.18 -8.77 -17.32
N ILE A 111 15.92 -8.57 -18.61
CA ILE A 111 16.20 -9.52 -19.66
C ILE A 111 17.52 -9.13 -20.32
N VAL A 112 18.42 -10.11 -20.46
CA VAL A 112 19.70 -9.99 -21.16
C VAL A 112 19.84 -11.07 -22.20
N VAL A 113 20.70 -10.87 -23.19
CA VAL A 113 20.98 -11.88 -24.22
C VAL A 113 21.72 -13.08 -23.62
N GLY A 114 21.35 -14.29 -24.08
CA GLY A 114 21.97 -15.55 -23.68
C GLY A 114 22.44 -16.37 -24.91
N PRO A 115 23.61 -16.04 -25.51
CA PRO A 115 24.04 -16.67 -26.78
C PRO A 115 24.24 -18.19 -26.70
N LYS A 116 24.39 -18.72 -25.51
CA LYS A 116 24.56 -20.18 -25.28
C LYS A 116 23.21 -20.93 -25.14
N LEU A 117 22.10 -20.22 -25.06
CA LEU A 117 20.78 -20.82 -24.89
C LEU A 117 20.17 -21.15 -26.26
N LYS A 118 19.47 -22.28 -26.34
CA LYS A 118 18.67 -22.66 -27.51
C LYS A 118 17.38 -21.81 -27.55
N MET A 119 16.71 -21.72 -28.70
CA MET A 119 15.52 -20.91 -28.91
C MET A 119 14.34 -21.21 -27.97
N HIS A 120 14.27 -22.45 -27.47
CA HIS A 120 13.23 -22.88 -26.53
C HIS A 120 13.68 -22.84 -25.06
N GLN A 121 14.86 -22.31 -24.76
CA GLN A 121 15.41 -22.23 -23.41
C GLN A 121 15.47 -20.80 -22.94
N CYS A 122 15.20 -20.61 -21.65
CA CYS A 122 15.44 -19.35 -20.95
C CYS A 122 16.20 -19.62 -19.65
N GLY A 123 17.10 -18.72 -19.30
CA GLY A 123 17.80 -18.76 -18.03
C GLY A 123 17.03 -17.93 -16.98
N LEU A 124 16.82 -18.49 -15.81
CA LEU A 124 16.24 -17.79 -14.67
C LEU A 124 17.29 -17.66 -13.56
N PRO A 125 17.32 -16.53 -12.81
CA PRO A 125 18.12 -16.42 -11.60
C PRO A 125 17.73 -17.54 -10.62
N LYS A 126 18.73 -18.22 -10.03
CA LYS A 126 18.51 -19.34 -9.11
C LYS A 126 17.58 -18.96 -7.94
N GLU A 127 17.78 -17.79 -7.36
CA GLU A 127 16.96 -17.28 -6.26
C GLU A 127 15.49 -17.13 -6.64
N MET A 128 15.20 -16.56 -7.82
CA MET A 128 13.82 -16.45 -8.31
C MET A 128 13.21 -17.84 -8.56
N ALA A 129 13.96 -18.74 -9.15
CA ALA A 129 13.47 -20.11 -9.41
C ALA A 129 13.11 -20.84 -8.10
N ILE A 130 13.94 -20.73 -7.08
CA ILE A 130 13.72 -21.36 -5.77
C ILE A 130 12.46 -20.79 -5.09
N GLU A 131 12.25 -19.48 -5.14
CA GLU A 131 11.05 -18.87 -4.56
C GLU A 131 9.78 -19.26 -5.33
N LEU A 132 9.81 -19.22 -6.67
CA LEU A 132 8.66 -19.58 -7.50
C LEU A 132 8.28 -21.07 -7.37
N PHE A 133 9.26 -21.96 -7.29
CA PHE A 133 9.04 -23.41 -7.20
C PHE A 133 9.02 -23.94 -5.76
N GLN A 134 9.02 -23.07 -4.75
CA GLN A 134 9.03 -23.44 -3.34
C GLN A 134 8.03 -24.55 -2.96
N PRO A 135 6.74 -24.48 -3.32
CA PRO A 135 5.79 -25.52 -2.94
C PRO A 135 6.12 -26.88 -3.52
N PHE A 136 6.61 -26.90 -4.76
CA PHE A 136 6.97 -28.13 -5.44
C PHE A 136 8.22 -28.78 -4.81
N VAL A 137 9.20 -27.98 -4.44
CA VAL A 137 10.42 -28.45 -3.75
C VAL A 137 10.05 -29.04 -2.38
N ILE A 138 9.24 -28.32 -1.59
CA ILE A 138 8.79 -28.81 -0.27
C ILE A 138 8.03 -30.11 -0.40
N HIS A 139 7.09 -30.21 -1.35
CA HIS A 139 6.32 -31.43 -1.59
C HIS A 139 7.22 -32.60 -1.97
N ARG A 140 8.23 -32.39 -2.82
CA ARG A 140 9.18 -33.42 -3.23
C ARG A 140 10.07 -33.90 -2.09
N LEU A 141 10.55 -32.98 -1.22
CA LEU A 141 11.34 -33.31 -0.03
C LEU A 141 10.56 -34.18 0.96
N ILE A 142 9.28 -33.84 1.19
CA ILE A 142 8.40 -34.64 2.06
C ILE A 142 8.12 -36.00 1.44
N ARG A 143 7.85 -36.08 0.13
CA ARG A 143 7.56 -37.34 -0.57
C ARG A 143 8.76 -38.29 -0.59
N GLN A 144 9.97 -37.78 -0.61
CA GLN A 144 11.22 -38.56 -0.53
C GLN A 144 11.62 -38.92 0.91
N ASN A 145 10.79 -38.57 1.91
CA ASN A 145 11.08 -38.76 3.35
C ASN A 145 12.38 -38.13 3.85
N ILE A 146 12.92 -37.14 3.14
CA ILE A 146 14.10 -36.39 3.56
C ILE A 146 13.75 -35.49 4.74
N VAL A 147 12.50 -34.99 4.80
CA VAL A 147 11.99 -34.09 5.84
C VAL A 147 10.57 -34.49 6.22
N ASN A 148 10.33 -34.53 7.52
CA ASN A 148 9.01 -34.89 8.07
C ASN A 148 8.07 -33.67 8.29
N ASN A 149 8.59 -32.45 8.15
CA ASN A 149 7.83 -31.24 8.49
C ASN A 149 8.15 -30.10 7.50
N ILE A 150 7.11 -29.31 7.18
CA ILE A 150 7.21 -28.13 6.28
C ILE A 150 8.23 -27.11 6.83
N LYS A 151 8.29 -26.94 8.16
CA LYS A 151 9.24 -26.00 8.80
C LYS A 151 10.69 -26.44 8.57
N ALA A 152 10.97 -27.73 8.70
CA ALA A 152 12.29 -28.31 8.42
C ALA A 152 12.65 -28.22 6.95
N ALA A 153 11.68 -28.44 6.04
CA ALA A 153 11.88 -28.27 4.59
C ALA A 153 12.24 -26.83 4.21
N LYS A 154 11.60 -25.84 4.84
CA LYS A 154 11.93 -24.42 4.63
C LYS A 154 13.34 -24.07 5.14
N LYS A 155 13.76 -24.66 6.27
CA LYS A 155 15.09 -24.44 6.84
C LYS A 155 16.18 -25.06 5.96
N LEU A 156 16.04 -26.30 5.52
CA LEU A 156 16.94 -26.97 4.58
C LEU A 156 17.12 -26.16 3.29
N ARG A 157 16.04 -25.62 2.73
CA ARG A 157 16.08 -24.74 1.58
C ARG A 157 16.99 -23.52 1.80
N SER A 158 16.93 -22.90 2.98
CA SER A 158 17.76 -21.73 3.31
C SER A 158 19.22 -22.09 3.54
N GLU A 159 19.53 -23.29 4.00
CA GLU A 159 20.89 -23.78 4.23
C GLU A 159 21.58 -24.22 2.91
N GLU A 160 20.84 -24.88 1.99
CA GLU A 160 21.36 -25.22 0.65
C GLU A 160 21.65 -23.96 -0.19
N HIS A 161 20.97 -22.85 0.05
CA HIS A 161 21.26 -21.55 -0.57
C HIS A 161 22.69 -21.07 -0.28
N THR A 162 23.30 -21.48 0.83
CA THR A 162 24.65 -21.05 1.22
C THR A 162 25.74 -21.98 0.74
N SER A 163 25.46 -23.28 0.49
CA SER A 163 26.47 -24.27 0.16
C SER A 163 26.57 -24.58 -1.34
N GLU A 164 25.51 -24.42 -2.13
CA GLU A 164 25.50 -24.75 -3.56
C GLU A 164 25.77 -23.59 -4.53
N LEU A 165 26.03 -22.40 -4.03
CA LEU A 165 26.41 -21.23 -4.86
C LEU A 165 27.77 -21.42 -5.59
N GLN A 166 28.44 -22.56 -5.39
CA GLN A 166 29.76 -22.84 -5.97
C GLN A 166 29.78 -23.91 -7.07
N SER A 167 28.66 -24.53 -7.42
CA SER A 167 28.66 -25.54 -8.50
C SER A 167 27.87 -25.03 -9.72
N PRO A 168 28.52 -24.89 -10.89
CA PRO A 168 27.81 -24.60 -12.12
C PRO A 168 27.00 -25.83 -12.52
N MET A 169 25.67 -25.75 -12.51
CA MET A 169 24.85 -26.76 -13.17
C MET A 169 24.81 -26.51 -14.67
N TYR A 170 25.34 -27.48 -15.40
CA TYR A 170 25.19 -27.62 -16.85
C TYR A 170 23.74 -27.94 -17.23
#